data_608abbc1a21a0a69204a4ec39f72d191
#
_entry.id   608abbc1a21a0a69204a4ec39f72d191
#
_cell.length_a   1.000
_cell.length_b   1.000
_cell.length_c   1.000
_cell.angle_alpha   90.00
_cell.angle_beta   90.00
_cell.angle_gamma   90.00
#
_symmetry.space_group_name_H-M   'P 1'
#
loop_
_entity.id
_entity.type
_entity.pdbx_description
1 polymer ?
#
loop_
_entity_poly.entity_id
_entity_poly.type
_entity_poly.pdbx_seq_one_letter_code
_entity_poly.pdbx_strand_id
1 'polypeptide(L)'
;MEYSKIYLESCMDTMKRIGDKEIDLIVTSPPYNLLGKVTKGKVVKRSEGSASGIAKKYADFEDFMKPDDYYTFHLTAIREMLRISKQVAYNIMITTGNKNSLFKIIGEFAEDIKDIIVWSKPNPQPAIGVGVLNRGSELIIMFDSVSPVGRKFSNFNFERGTVNDVWTDIKNNKQYTGTHSAGMPIDLAIKLIDRFSKPGELVYDPFMGTGTTAIASILTGRKWIGSKISESYHSLSLERIENFKKENGI
;
A
#
# COMPACT_ATOMS: atom_id res chain seq x y z
N MET A 1 18.68 1.99 11.77
CA MET A 1 18.61 2.50 10.37
C MET A 1 18.48 4.03 10.40
N GLU A 2 18.86 4.73 9.32
CA GLU A 2 18.59 6.17 9.18
C GLU A 2 17.11 6.42 8.87
N TYR A 3 16.51 7.40 9.53
CA TYR A 3 15.13 7.83 9.29
C TYR A 3 15.06 8.89 8.17
N SER A 4 13.86 9.16 7.69
CA SER A 4 13.58 10.12 6.61
C SER A 4 14.32 9.76 5.32
N LYS A 5 14.39 8.47 5.00
CA LYS A 5 15.17 7.93 3.88
C LYS A 5 14.38 6.91 3.06
N ILE A 6 14.56 6.97 1.76
CA ILE A 6 14.16 5.92 0.83
C ILE A 6 15.41 5.12 0.46
N TYR A 7 15.41 3.82 0.75
CA TYR A 7 16.48 2.90 0.36
C TYR A 7 16.26 2.44 -1.07
N LEU A 8 17.25 2.69 -1.95
CA LEU A 8 17.22 2.27 -3.35
C LEU A 8 17.64 0.80 -3.45
N GLU A 9 16.72 -0.09 -3.10
CA GLU A 9 16.93 -1.52 -3.09
C GLU A 9 15.60 -2.27 -2.99
N SER A 10 15.64 -3.60 -3.07
CA SER A 10 14.48 -4.44 -2.80
C SER A 10 13.99 -4.25 -1.35
N CYS A 11 12.65 -4.18 -1.17
CA CYS A 11 12.07 -4.19 0.17
C CYS A 11 12.50 -5.41 0.99
N MET A 12 12.75 -6.55 0.36
CA MET A 12 13.24 -7.75 1.02
C MET A 12 14.63 -7.54 1.63
N ASP A 13 15.51 -6.80 0.96
CA ASP A 13 16.85 -6.52 1.46
C ASP A 13 16.83 -5.46 2.57
N THR A 14 15.95 -4.46 2.46
CA THR A 14 15.71 -3.51 3.56
C THR A 14 15.18 -4.24 4.79
N MET A 15 14.14 -5.07 4.64
CA MET A 15 13.50 -5.77 5.77
C MET A 15 14.46 -6.72 6.51
N LYS A 16 15.40 -7.38 5.82
CA LYS A 16 16.43 -8.23 6.46
C LYS A 16 17.30 -7.49 7.49
N ARG A 17 17.48 -6.17 7.33
CA ARG A 17 18.30 -5.34 8.24
C ARG A 17 17.51 -4.74 9.39
N ILE A 18 16.20 -4.87 9.38
CA ILE A 18 15.31 -4.38 10.43
C ILE A 18 15.08 -5.52 11.43
N GLY A 19 15.25 -5.23 12.70
CA GLY A 19 14.98 -6.16 13.79
C GLY A 19 13.49 -6.42 14.00
N ASP A 20 13.16 -7.42 14.80
CA ASP A 20 11.77 -7.79 15.07
C ASP A 20 11.04 -6.67 15.81
N LYS A 21 9.86 -6.30 15.30
CA LYS A 21 8.98 -5.26 15.88
C LYS A 21 9.60 -3.87 16.03
N GLU A 22 10.65 -3.56 15.29
CA GLU A 22 11.27 -2.22 15.30
C GLU A 22 10.39 -1.16 14.61
N ILE A 23 9.51 -1.57 13.70
CA ILE A 23 8.58 -0.68 13.00
C ILE A 23 7.25 -0.63 13.77
N ASP A 24 6.74 0.57 14.04
CA ASP A 24 5.45 0.73 14.72
C ASP A 24 4.29 0.44 13.77
N LEU A 25 4.35 0.97 12.54
CA LEU A 25 3.31 0.77 11.54
C LEU A 25 3.91 0.65 10.13
N ILE A 26 3.47 -0.34 9.38
CA ILE A 26 3.65 -0.37 7.92
C ILE A 26 2.38 0.14 7.25
N VAL A 27 2.51 1.12 6.35
CA VAL A 27 1.42 1.59 5.48
C VAL A 27 1.88 1.44 4.05
N THR A 28 1.23 0.57 3.29
CA THR A 28 1.73 0.23 1.95
C THR A 28 0.64 -0.15 0.97
N SER A 29 0.94 0.06 -0.30
CA SER A 29 0.13 -0.35 -1.45
C SER A 29 1.04 -1.14 -2.42
N PRO A 30 1.05 -2.47 -2.32
CA PRO A 30 1.94 -3.32 -3.12
C PRO A 30 1.51 -3.36 -4.59
N PRO A 31 2.28 -4.00 -5.49
CA PRO A 31 1.83 -4.25 -6.86
C PRO A 31 0.50 -5.01 -6.92
N TYR A 32 -0.43 -4.55 -7.77
CA TYR A 32 -1.80 -5.12 -7.86
C TYR A 32 -1.97 -6.15 -8.97
N ASN A 33 -0.93 -6.44 -9.74
CA ASN A 33 -0.98 -7.32 -10.91
C ASN A 33 -2.03 -6.87 -11.95
N LEU A 34 -2.06 -5.56 -12.23
CA LEU A 34 -3.08 -4.92 -13.07
C LEU A 34 -3.06 -5.39 -14.53
N LEU A 35 -1.89 -5.80 -15.02
CA LEU A 35 -1.72 -6.29 -16.40
C LEU A 35 -2.19 -7.73 -16.61
N GLY A 36 -2.67 -8.40 -15.56
CA GLY A 36 -3.27 -9.72 -15.67
C GLY A 36 -4.63 -9.69 -16.37
N LYS A 37 -4.86 -10.62 -17.31
CA LYS A 37 -6.18 -10.95 -17.91
C LYS A 37 -6.42 -12.44 -17.92
N VAL A 38 -7.69 -12.88 -17.99
CA VAL A 38 -8.02 -14.30 -18.17
C VAL A 38 -8.19 -14.61 -19.64
N THR A 39 -7.47 -15.64 -20.12
CA THR A 39 -7.62 -16.19 -21.46
C THR A 39 -7.63 -17.72 -21.34
N LYS A 40 -8.66 -18.37 -21.86
CA LYS A 40 -8.84 -19.86 -21.78
C LYS A 40 -8.66 -20.39 -20.34
N GLY A 41 -9.25 -19.70 -19.37
CA GLY A 41 -9.19 -20.09 -17.94
C GLY A 41 -7.87 -19.83 -17.22
N LYS A 42 -6.86 -19.26 -17.89
CA LYS A 42 -5.55 -18.95 -17.30
C LYS A 42 -5.32 -17.43 -17.22
N VAL A 43 -4.65 -16.97 -16.16
CA VAL A 43 -4.19 -15.59 -16.06
C VAL A 43 -2.95 -15.41 -16.91
N VAL A 44 -3.01 -14.52 -17.88
CA VAL A 44 -1.92 -14.17 -18.80
C VAL A 44 -1.72 -12.65 -18.83
N LYS A 45 -0.56 -12.21 -19.32
CA LYS A 45 -0.26 -10.78 -19.52
C LYS A 45 -1.17 -10.18 -20.59
N ARG A 46 -1.65 -8.95 -20.39
CA ARG A 46 -2.32 -8.16 -21.42
C ARG A 46 -1.32 -7.76 -22.51
N SER A 47 -1.77 -7.76 -23.78
CA SER A 47 -0.97 -7.20 -24.86
C SER A 47 -0.82 -5.68 -24.72
N GLU A 48 0.28 -5.11 -25.19
CA GLU A 48 0.61 -3.69 -25.06
C GLU A 48 -0.47 -2.75 -25.60
N GLY A 49 -1.14 -3.07 -26.70
CA GLY A 49 -2.21 -2.26 -27.29
C GLY A 49 -3.46 -2.15 -26.43
N SER A 50 -3.77 -3.15 -25.59
CA SER A 50 -4.94 -3.15 -24.70
C SER A 50 -4.67 -2.57 -23.31
N ALA A 51 -3.41 -2.25 -23.01
CA ALA A 51 -2.93 -1.77 -21.71
C ALA A 51 -2.44 -0.33 -21.74
N SER A 52 -2.67 0.42 -22.82
CA SER A 52 -2.06 1.74 -23.09
C SER A 52 -2.20 2.76 -21.95
N GLY A 53 -3.32 2.73 -21.22
CA GLY A 53 -3.53 3.62 -20.07
C GLY A 53 -2.86 3.15 -18.77
N ILE A 54 -2.61 1.83 -18.64
CA ILE A 54 -2.02 1.18 -17.45
C ILE A 54 -0.50 1.06 -17.62
N ALA A 55 -0.03 0.67 -18.81
CA ALA A 55 1.39 0.50 -19.12
C ALA A 55 2.19 1.81 -19.02
N LYS A 56 1.57 2.95 -19.37
CA LYS A 56 2.21 4.27 -19.19
C LYS A 56 2.41 4.70 -17.74
N LYS A 57 1.78 4.01 -16.77
CA LYS A 57 1.86 4.36 -15.34
C LYS A 57 3.08 3.77 -14.64
N TYR A 58 3.69 2.73 -15.19
CA TYR A 58 4.82 2.01 -14.59
C TYR A 58 5.88 1.74 -15.67
N ALA A 59 6.56 2.82 -16.13
CA ALA A 59 7.53 2.72 -17.22
C ALA A 59 8.68 1.73 -16.95
N ASP A 60 9.08 1.60 -15.67
CA ASP A 60 10.25 0.80 -15.27
C ASP A 60 9.87 -0.49 -14.51
N PHE A 61 8.59 -0.72 -14.24
CA PHE A 61 8.12 -1.90 -13.53
C PHE A 61 6.90 -2.50 -14.22
N GLU A 62 7.04 -3.73 -14.66
CA GLU A 62 5.93 -4.48 -15.23
C GLU A 62 5.04 -5.03 -14.12
N ASP A 63 3.83 -4.44 -13.93
CA ASP A 63 2.86 -4.91 -12.95
C ASP A 63 2.14 -6.19 -13.44
N PHE A 64 2.95 -7.21 -13.74
CA PHE A 64 2.51 -8.56 -14.07
C PHE A 64 3.44 -9.61 -13.49
N MET A 65 2.88 -10.48 -12.67
CA MET A 65 3.48 -11.73 -12.21
C MET A 65 2.55 -12.89 -12.53
N LYS A 66 3.09 -14.07 -12.78
CA LYS A 66 2.27 -15.28 -12.81
C LYS A 66 1.61 -15.51 -11.45
N PRO A 67 0.43 -16.13 -11.38
CA PRO A 67 -0.32 -16.26 -10.12
C PRO A 67 0.47 -16.87 -8.95
N ASP A 68 1.27 -17.90 -9.22
CA ASP A 68 2.06 -18.57 -8.18
C ASP A 68 3.26 -17.73 -7.73
N ASP A 69 3.93 -17.03 -8.67
CA ASP A 69 5.02 -16.11 -8.35
C ASP A 69 4.48 -14.91 -7.54
N TYR A 70 3.32 -14.37 -7.93
CA TYR A 70 2.62 -13.32 -7.20
C TYR A 70 2.26 -13.76 -5.78
N TYR A 71 1.69 -14.96 -5.65
CA TYR A 71 1.36 -15.53 -4.34
C TYR A 71 2.60 -15.66 -3.46
N THR A 72 3.67 -16.28 -3.96
CA THR A 72 4.91 -16.52 -3.22
C THR A 72 5.58 -15.21 -2.80
N PHE A 73 5.64 -14.23 -3.71
CA PHE A 73 6.21 -12.92 -3.42
C PHE A 73 5.46 -12.22 -2.28
N HIS A 74 4.12 -12.11 -2.36
CA HIS A 74 3.33 -11.45 -1.34
C HIS A 74 3.30 -12.20 -0.02
N LEU A 75 3.26 -13.54 -0.06
CA LEU A 75 3.37 -14.38 1.13
C LEU A 75 4.66 -14.10 1.89
N THR A 76 5.80 -14.09 1.18
CA THR A 76 7.11 -13.82 1.77
C THR A 76 7.21 -12.39 2.29
N ALA A 77 6.74 -11.41 1.52
CA ALA A 77 6.77 -10.01 1.91
C ALA A 77 5.91 -9.75 3.17
N ILE A 78 4.70 -10.31 3.25
CA ILE A 78 3.82 -10.14 4.41
C ILE A 78 4.44 -10.79 5.66
N ARG A 79 5.03 -12.00 5.55
CA ARG A 79 5.74 -12.63 6.67
C ARG A 79 6.85 -11.74 7.23
N GLU A 80 7.65 -11.15 6.36
CA GLU A 80 8.70 -10.21 6.78
C GLU A 80 8.10 -8.91 7.36
N MET A 81 7.06 -8.35 6.77
CA MET A 81 6.37 -7.19 7.34
C MET A 81 5.86 -7.49 8.75
N LEU A 82 5.23 -8.65 8.96
CA LEU A 82 4.74 -9.07 10.29
C LEU A 82 5.89 -9.33 11.27
N ARG A 83 7.04 -9.81 10.83
CA ARG A 83 8.22 -9.97 11.67
C ARG A 83 8.74 -8.63 12.19
N ILE A 84 8.94 -7.66 11.29
CA ILE A 84 9.62 -6.40 11.61
C ILE A 84 8.71 -5.34 12.22
N SER A 85 7.38 -5.46 12.09
CA SER A 85 6.44 -4.41 12.51
C SER A 85 5.44 -4.90 13.55
N LYS A 86 4.88 -3.94 14.30
CA LYS A 86 3.77 -4.18 15.24
C LYS A 86 2.45 -4.30 14.49
N GLN A 87 2.23 -3.44 13.48
CA GLN A 87 1.01 -3.42 12.68
C GLN A 87 1.31 -3.17 11.20
N VAL A 88 0.44 -3.69 10.33
CA VAL A 88 0.49 -3.48 8.88
C VAL A 88 -0.87 -3.06 8.36
N ALA A 89 -0.93 -1.93 7.66
CA ALA A 89 -2.05 -1.50 6.84
C ALA A 89 -1.71 -1.78 5.36
N TYR A 90 -2.25 -2.88 4.84
CA TYR A 90 -1.96 -3.40 3.51
C TYR A 90 -3.10 -3.07 2.56
N ASN A 91 -2.95 -1.98 1.79
CA ASN A 91 -3.98 -1.52 0.84
C ASN A 91 -3.90 -2.26 -0.47
N ILE A 92 -4.99 -2.90 -0.89
CA ILE A 92 -5.04 -3.69 -2.12
C ILE A 92 -6.41 -3.67 -2.79
N MET A 93 -6.42 -3.53 -4.12
CA MET A 93 -7.62 -3.70 -4.93
C MET A 93 -7.69 -5.13 -5.48
N ILE A 94 -8.87 -5.75 -5.42
CA ILE A 94 -9.11 -7.04 -6.08
C ILE A 94 -9.11 -6.83 -7.59
N THR A 95 -8.20 -7.48 -8.31
CA THR A 95 -8.07 -7.42 -9.77
C THR A 95 -8.24 -8.80 -10.40
N THR A 96 -8.39 -8.85 -11.72
CA THR A 96 -8.39 -10.14 -12.43
C THR A 96 -7.05 -10.87 -12.28
N GLY A 97 -5.95 -10.11 -12.21
CA GLY A 97 -4.60 -10.67 -12.12
C GLY A 97 -4.23 -11.20 -10.74
N ASN A 98 -4.87 -10.70 -9.67
CA ASN A 98 -4.49 -11.08 -8.31
C ASN A 98 -5.55 -11.83 -7.51
N LYS A 99 -6.82 -11.84 -7.94
CA LYS A 99 -7.95 -12.34 -7.13
C LYS A 99 -7.68 -13.68 -6.43
N ASN A 100 -7.26 -14.68 -7.17
CA ASN A 100 -7.09 -16.03 -6.61
C ASN A 100 -5.92 -16.08 -5.61
N SER A 101 -4.80 -15.43 -5.93
CA SER A 101 -3.63 -15.36 -5.06
C SER A 101 -3.95 -14.54 -3.80
N LEU A 102 -4.67 -13.43 -3.93
CA LEU A 102 -5.07 -12.58 -2.81
C LEU A 102 -5.95 -13.33 -1.81
N PHE A 103 -6.96 -14.07 -2.28
CA PHE A 103 -7.80 -14.85 -1.35
C PHE A 103 -7.05 -16.00 -0.68
N LYS A 104 -6.07 -16.62 -1.34
CA LYS A 104 -5.18 -17.59 -0.70
C LYS A 104 -4.32 -16.92 0.38
N ILE A 105 -3.77 -15.73 0.10
CA ILE A 105 -2.99 -14.93 1.07
C ILE A 105 -3.84 -14.57 2.27
N ILE A 106 -5.08 -14.08 2.07
CA ILE A 106 -6.00 -13.78 3.17
C ILE A 106 -6.27 -15.03 4.01
N GLY A 107 -6.46 -16.19 3.39
CA GLY A 107 -6.64 -17.46 4.11
C GLY A 107 -5.40 -17.89 4.89
N GLU A 108 -4.21 -17.72 4.33
CA GLU A 108 -2.93 -18.07 4.98
C GLU A 108 -2.67 -17.24 6.24
N PHE A 109 -3.06 -15.95 6.22
CA PHE A 109 -2.87 -15.02 7.34
C PHE A 109 -4.16 -14.74 8.11
N ALA A 110 -5.17 -15.62 8.04
CA ALA A 110 -6.47 -15.37 8.67
C ALA A 110 -6.37 -15.10 10.17
N GLU A 111 -5.42 -15.74 10.85
CA GLU A 111 -5.20 -15.55 12.30
C GLU A 111 -4.43 -14.25 12.62
N ASP A 112 -3.66 -13.71 11.68
CA ASP A 112 -2.91 -12.46 11.83
C ASP A 112 -3.73 -11.23 11.43
N ILE A 113 -4.82 -11.42 10.67
CA ILE A 113 -5.70 -10.34 10.23
C ILE A 113 -6.55 -9.87 11.40
N LYS A 114 -6.37 -8.60 11.74
CA LYS A 114 -7.11 -7.94 12.84
C LYS A 114 -8.48 -7.46 12.43
N ASP A 115 -8.54 -6.83 11.27
CA ASP A 115 -9.77 -6.31 10.66
C ASP A 115 -9.53 -6.00 9.18
N ILE A 116 -10.59 -5.71 8.43
CA ILE A 116 -10.53 -5.27 7.05
C ILE A 116 -11.31 -3.96 6.93
N ILE A 117 -10.60 -2.89 6.51
CA ILE A 117 -11.23 -1.62 6.21
C ILE A 117 -11.55 -1.58 4.72
N VAL A 118 -12.77 -1.21 4.38
CA VAL A 118 -13.20 -1.01 3.00
C VAL A 118 -13.12 0.48 2.68
N TRP A 119 -12.16 0.87 1.84
CA TRP A 119 -12.14 2.22 1.29
C TRP A 119 -13.06 2.30 0.07
N SER A 120 -14.17 3.03 0.21
CA SER A 120 -15.12 3.31 -0.87
C SER A 120 -14.66 4.53 -1.67
N LYS A 121 -14.41 4.34 -2.96
CA LYS A 121 -13.97 5.41 -3.87
C LYS A 121 -15.14 6.30 -4.26
N PRO A 122 -15.05 7.63 -4.14
CA PRO A 122 -16.17 8.52 -4.46
C PRO A 122 -16.54 8.51 -5.95
N ASN A 123 -15.56 8.25 -6.83
CA ASN A 123 -15.75 8.25 -8.28
C ASN A 123 -15.11 6.98 -8.90
N PRO A 124 -15.76 5.82 -8.79
CA PRO A 124 -15.26 4.60 -9.39
C PRO A 124 -15.30 4.70 -10.92
N GLN A 125 -14.24 4.22 -11.58
CA GLN A 125 -14.27 4.13 -13.03
C GLN A 125 -15.29 3.07 -13.46
N PRO A 126 -16.15 3.37 -14.46
CA PRO A 126 -17.12 2.41 -14.98
C PRO A 126 -16.42 1.19 -15.58
N ALA A 127 -17.01 0.02 -15.39
CA ALA A 127 -16.56 -1.20 -16.04
C ALA A 127 -16.80 -1.12 -17.57
N ILE A 128 -15.83 -1.62 -18.35
CA ILE A 128 -15.91 -1.61 -19.81
C ILE A 128 -16.79 -2.76 -20.33
N GLY A 129 -16.92 -3.85 -19.58
CA GLY A 129 -17.62 -5.07 -20.01
C GLY A 129 -19.05 -5.16 -19.48
N VAL A 130 -19.96 -5.74 -20.30
CA VAL A 130 -21.31 -6.09 -19.87
C VAL A 130 -21.26 -7.15 -18.77
N GLY A 131 -22.04 -7.01 -17.70
CA GLY A 131 -22.07 -7.95 -16.58
C GLY A 131 -20.84 -7.88 -15.66
N VAL A 132 -20.06 -6.80 -15.74
CA VAL A 132 -18.89 -6.56 -14.87
C VAL A 132 -19.21 -5.43 -13.90
N LEU A 133 -18.95 -5.63 -12.63
CA LEU A 133 -19.13 -4.59 -11.60
C LEU A 133 -18.06 -3.50 -11.71
N ASN A 134 -18.46 -2.25 -11.46
CA ASN A 134 -17.51 -1.16 -11.25
C ASN A 134 -16.66 -1.43 -10.00
N ARG A 135 -15.37 -1.11 -10.08
CA ARG A 135 -14.46 -1.26 -8.93
C ARG A 135 -14.51 0.00 -8.07
N GLY A 136 -15.52 0.05 -7.20
CA GLY A 136 -15.77 1.18 -6.31
C GLY A 136 -15.03 1.12 -4.98
N SER A 137 -14.23 0.09 -4.71
CA SER A 137 -13.55 -0.05 -3.42
C SER A 137 -12.16 -0.66 -3.53
N GLU A 138 -11.35 -0.41 -2.50
CA GLU A 138 -10.14 -1.16 -2.18
C GLU A 138 -10.25 -1.68 -0.74
N LEU A 139 -9.49 -2.73 -0.45
CA LEU A 139 -9.40 -3.31 0.89
C LEU A 139 -8.12 -2.82 1.55
N ILE A 140 -8.22 -2.40 2.79
CA ILE A 140 -7.06 -2.25 3.65
C ILE A 140 -7.10 -3.41 4.64
N ILE A 141 -6.24 -4.40 4.44
CA ILE A 141 -6.11 -5.54 5.33
C ILE A 141 -5.22 -5.09 6.48
N MET A 142 -5.79 -5.07 7.68
CA MET A 142 -5.11 -4.65 8.89
C MET A 142 -4.59 -5.87 9.63
N PHE A 143 -3.28 -5.94 9.79
CA PHE A 143 -2.64 -6.96 10.60
C PHE A 143 -2.14 -6.36 11.92
N ASP A 144 -2.19 -7.15 12.99
CA ASP A 144 -1.62 -6.79 14.30
C ASP A 144 -0.83 -7.97 14.85
N SER A 145 0.47 -7.94 14.65
CA SER A 145 1.37 -9.03 15.03
C SER A 145 1.76 -9.05 16.51
N VAL A 146 1.32 -8.05 17.29
CA VAL A 146 1.52 -7.97 18.74
C VAL A 146 0.30 -8.49 19.48
N SER A 147 -0.89 -8.24 18.95
CA SER A 147 -2.17 -8.67 19.55
C SER A 147 -3.10 -9.22 18.47
N PRO A 148 -2.81 -10.38 17.87
CA PRO A 148 -3.61 -10.90 16.76
C PRO A 148 -5.02 -11.28 17.17
N VAL A 149 -5.21 -11.75 18.39
CA VAL A 149 -6.52 -12.23 18.89
C VAL A 149 -7.46 -11.07 19.27
N GLY A 150 -8.73 -11.20 18.91
CA GLY A 150 -9.79 -10.23 19.21
C GLY A 150 -9.70 -8.97 18.32
N ARG A 151 -10.63 -8.03 18.48
CA ARG A 151 -10.77 -6.85 17.61
C ARG A 151 -10.03 -5.60 18.10
N LYS A 152 -9.46 -5.59 19.29
CA LYS A 152 -8.74 -4.43 19.83
C LYS A 152 -7.32 -4.40 19.24
N PHE A 153 -6.96 -3.31 18.57
CA PHE A 153 -5.61 -3.07 18.08
C PHE A 153 -4.62 -2.85 19.23
N SER A 154 -3.39 -3.31 19.07
CA SER A 154 -2.30 -3.10 20.03
C SER A 154 -1.84 -1.64 20.09
N ASN A 155 -1.89 -0.94 18.94
CA ASN A 155 -1.58 0.48 18.82
C ASN A 155 -2.69 1.19 18.04
N PHE A 156 -3.22 2.26 18.61
CA PHE A 156 -4.27 3.06 17.99
C PHE A 156 -4.30 4.48 18.58
N ASN A 157 -4.84 5.41 17.82
CA ASN A 157 -5.02 6.83 18.20
C ASN A 157 -6.42 7.29 17.77
N PHE A 158 -7.45 6.66 18.35
CA PHE A 158 -8.85 7.03 18.13
C PHE A 158 -9.72 6.67 19.33
N GLU A 159 -10.80 7.42 19.53
CA GLU A 159 -11.78 7.18 20.58
C GLU A 159 -12.79 6.12 20.17
N ARG A 160 -13.43 5.51 21.17
CA ARG A 160 -14.48 4.51 20.96
C ARG A 160 -15.62 5.06 20.09
N GLY A 161 -15.94 4.33 19.01
CA GLY A 161 -17.06 4.66 18.12
C GLY A 161 -16.78 5.77 17.10
N THR A 162 -15.53 6.26 16.99
CA THR A 162 -15.17 7.35 16.05
C THR A 162 -14.59 6.88 14.72
N VAL A 163 -14.21 5.61 14.61
CA VAL A 163 -13.65 5.02 13.38
C VAL A 163 -14.48 3.82 12.96
N ASN A 164 -14.97 3.84 11.73
CA ASN A 164 -15.70 2.74 11.11
C ASN A 164 -14.75 1.90 10.25
N ASP A 165 -15.21 0.72 9.87
CA ASP A 165 -14.54 -0.19 8.91
C ASP A 165 -14.85 0.12 7.44
N VAL A 166 -15.80 1.03 7.17
CA VAL A 166 -16.08 1.55 5.81
C VAL A 166 -15.74 3.03 5.75
N TRP A 167 -14.78 3.37 4.90
CA TRP A 167 -14.29 4.74 4.71
C TRP A 167 -14.79 5.33 3.39
N THR A 168 -15.66 6.33 3.48
CA THR A 168 -16.26 7.05 2.33
C THR A 168 -15.77 8.49 2.24
N ASP A 169 -15.06 8.97 3.23
CA ASP A 169 -14.64 10.37 3.43
C ASP A 169 -13.25 10.69 2.89
N ILE A 170 -12.58 9.72 2.24
CA ILE A 170 -11.27 9.92 1.62
C ILE A 170 -11.41 10.77 0.36
N LYS A 171 -10.90 11.99 0.42
CA LYS A 171 -10.83 12.90 -0.72
C LYS A 171 -9.55 12.65 -1.50
N ASN A 172 -9.63 12.63 -2.82
CA ASN A 172 -8.45 12.60 -3.66
C ASN A 172 -7.92 14.03 -3.79
N ASN A 173 -7.20 14.49 -2.77
CA ASN A 173 -6.68 15.85 -2.70
C ASN A 173 -5.54 16.04 -3.71
N LYS A 174 -5.82 16.71 -4.83
CA LYS A 174 -4.87 16.92 -5.92
C LYS A 174 -3.69 17.80 -5.53
N GLN A 175 -3.80 18.58 -4.48
CA GLN A 175 -2.75 19.49 -4.00
C GLN A 175 -1.42 18.75 -3.71
N TYR A 176 -1.50 17.50 -3.30
CA TYR A 176 -0.31 16.72 -2.94
C TYR A 176 -0.03 15.53 -3.89
N THR A 177 -0.81 15.34 -4.95
CA THR A 177 -0.70 14.12 -5.79
C THR A 177 0.33 14.23 -6.91
N GLY A 178 0.84 15.41 -7.24
CA GLY A 178 1.75 15.58 -8.38
C GLY A 178 1.15 15.04 -9.70
N THR A 179 1.99 14.80 -10.68
CA THR A 179 1.58 14.30 -12.03
C THR A 179 1.22 12.81 -12.07
N HIS A 180 1.45 12.04 -11.01
CA HIS A 180 1.24 10.58 -10.97
C HIS A 180 -0.04 10.21 -10.21
N SER A 181 -1.08 9.83 -10.95
CA SER A 181 -2.43 9.50 -10.44
C SER A 181 -2.64 8.05 -9.97
N ALA A 182 -1.58 7.24 -9.86
CA ALA A 182 -1.69 5.79 -9.65
C ALA A 182 -1.32 5.31 -8.24
N GLY A 183 -1.00 6.21 -7.32
CA GLY A 183 -0.65 5.87 -5.93
C GLY A 183 -1.84 5.91 -4.98
N MET A 184 -1.62 5.42 -3.77
CA MET A 184 -2.53 5.61 -2.63
C MET A 184 -2.78 7.12 -2.42
N PRO A 185 -4.04 7.58 -2.25
CA PRO A 185 -4.33 8.98 -1.94
C PRO A 185 -3.65 9.40 -0.64
N ILE A 186 -3.17 10.64 -0.60
CA ILE A 186 -2.51 11.15 0.60
C ILE A 186 -3.44 11.19 1.81
N ASP A 187 -4.71 11.54 1.62
CA ASP A 187 -5.71 11.57 2.69
C ASP A 187 -5.92 10.16 3.30
N LEU A 188 -5.82 9.10 2.48
CA LEU A 188 -5.88 7.73 2.97
C LEU A 188 -4.64 7.40 3.82
N ALA A 189 -3.45 7.75 3.32
CA ALA A 189 -2.20 7.53 4.06
C ALA A 189 -2.18 8.29 5.39
N ILE A 190 -2.59 9.57 5.38
CA ILE A 190 -2.72 10.39 6.59
C ILE A 190 -3.67 9.73 7.59
N LYS A 191 -4.85 9.31 7.14
CA LYS A 191 -5.85 8.70 8.01
C LYS A 191 -5.36 7.39 8.62
N LEU A 192 -4.69 6.53 7.84
CA LEU A 192 -4.11 5.29 8.34
C LEU A 192 -3.02 5.57 9.38
N ILE A 193 -2.08 6.46 9.07
CA ILE A 193 -0.96 6.79 9.96
C ILE A 193 -1.48 7.44 11.24
N ASP A 194 -2.41 8.39 11.12
CA ASP A 194 -2.96 9.10 12.29
C ASP A 194 -3.73 8.16 13.22
N ARG A 195 -4.52 7.21 12.68
CA ARG A 195 -5.35 6.31 13.48
C ARG A 195 -4.61 5.11 14.06
N PHE A 196 -3.55 4.64 13.41
CA PHE A 196 -2.86 3.40 13.81
C PHE A 196 -1.40 3.61 14.24
N SER A 197 -1.01 4.87 14.50
CA SER A 197 0.27 5.20 15.12
C SER A 197 0.17 6.47 15.97
N LYS A 198 1.22 6.77 16.75
CA LYS A 198 1.35 7.98 17.55
C LYS A 198 2.44 8.90 17.00
N PRO A 199 2.39 10.23 17.26
CA PRO A 199 3.49 11.12 16.90
C PRO A 199 4.84 10.63 17.42
N GLY A 200 5.88 10.73 16.58
CA GLY A 200 7.22 10.25 16.87
C GLY A 200 7.49 8.78 16.56
N GLU A 201 6.45 7.96 16.35
CA GLU A 201 6.60 6.56 15.96
C GLU A 201 7.10 6.40 14.52
N LEU A 202 7.62 5.21 14.20
CA LEU A 202 8.26 4.89 12.92
C LEU A 202 7.27 4.20 11.97
N VAL A 203 7.07 4.82 10.81
CA VAL A 203 6.26 4.29 9.70
C VAL A 203 7.18 3.80 8.58
N TYR A 204 6.88 2.64 8.02
CA TYR A 204 7.61 2.07 6.89
C TYR A 204 6.69 1.79 5.70
N ASP A 205 7.17 2.11 4.50
CA ASP A 205 6.52 1.70 3.25
C ASP A 205 7.49 0.86 2.40
N PRO A 206 7.34 -0.48 2.39
CA PRO A 206 8.19 -1.37 1.59
C PRO A 206 8.01 -1.22 0.08
N PHE A 207 6.89 -0.64 -0.37
CA PHE A 207 6.59 -0.40 -1.77
C PHE A 207 6.39 1.10 -2.05
N MET A 208 7.30 1.92 -1.52
CA MET A 208 7.25 3.39 -1.63
C MET A 208 7.13 3.82 -3.10
N GLY A 209 5.93 4.20 -3.49
CA GLY A 209 5.62 4.66 -4.85
C GLY A 209 6.29 6.00 -5.17
N THR A 210 5.54 7.08 -5.06
CA THR A 210 6.00 8.46 -5.26
C THR A 210 6.20 9.22 -3.94
N GLY A 211 6.38 8.54 -2.82
CA GLY A 211 6.65 9.16 -1.52
C GLY A 211 5.40 9.60 -0.74
N THR A 212 4.22 9.11 -1.08
CA THR A 212 2.96 9.51 -0.40
C THR A 212 2.99 9.19 1.10
N THR A 213 3.45 7.99 1.48
CA THR A 213 3.56 7.58 2.88
C THR A 213 4.57 8.44 3.64
N ALA A 214 5.68 8.85 3.00
CA ALA A 214 6.66 9.75 3.60
C ALA A 214 6.06 11.13 3.88
N ILE A 215 5.37 11.73 2.90
CA ILE A 215 4.71 13.04 3.06
C ILE A 215 3.63 12.96 4.15
N ALA A 216 2.80 11.92 4.14
CA ALA A 216 1.78 11.71 5.16
C ALA A 216 2.39 11.55 6.58
N SER A 217 3.53 10.88 6.70
CA SER A 217 4.27 10.76 7.96
C SER A 217 4.81 12.10 8.45
N ILE A 218 5.36 12.92 7.55
CA ILE A 218 5.81 14.29 7.87
C ILE A 218 4.64 15.13 8.39
N LEU A 219 3.51 15.14 7.67
CA LEU A 219 2.30 15.89 8.05
C LEU A 219 1.73 15.48 9.41
N THR A 220 1.92 14.23 9.79
CA THR A 220 1.38 13.68 11.04
C THR A 220 2.41 13.58 12.16
N GLY A 221 3.65 14.09 11.95
CA GLY A 221 4.72 14.10 12.96
C GLY A 221 5.31 12.72 13.26
N ARG A 222 5.30 11.79 12.27
CA ARG A 222 5.90 10.46 12.39
C ARG A 222 7.27 10.41 11.71
N LYS A 223 8.16 9.57 12.22
CA LYS A 223 9.38 9.17 11.51
C LYS A 223 8.99 8.23 10.38
N TRP A 224 9.80 8.18 9.34
CA TRP A 224 9.49 7.31 8.20
C TRP A 224 10.73 6.74 7.54
N ILE A 225 10.58 5.60 6.91
CA ILE A 225 11.52 4.99 5.97
C ILE A 225 10.74 4.37 4.80
N GLY A 226 11.40 4.13 3.69
CA GLY A 226 10.81 3.47 2.54
C GLY A 226 11.82 2.67 1.74
N SER A 227 11.34 1.75 0.91
CA SER A 227 12.15 1.00 -0.06
C SER A 227 11.64 1.24 -1.48
N LYS A 228 12.57 1.33 -2.42
CA LYS A 228 12.29 1.53 -3.84
C LYS A 228 13.33 0.83 -4.69
N ILE A 229 12.89 -0.01 -5.62
CA ILE A 229 13.79 -0.74 -6.51
C ILE A 229 14.15 0.06 -7.78
N SER A 230 13.28 0.95 -8.23
CA SER A 230 13.48 1.75 -9.45
C SER A 230 14.20 3.06 -9.13
N GLU A 231 15.34 3.30 -9.77
CA GLU A 231 16.15 4.51 -9.61
C GLU A 231 15.41 5.78 -10.07
N SER A 232 14.72 5.71 -11.21
CA SER A 232 13.95 6.84 -11.74
C SER A 232 12.83 7.28 -10.80
N TYR A 233 12.08 6.32 -10.24
CA TYR A 233 11.05 6.62 -9.26
C TYR A 233 11.60 6.99 -7.88
N HIS A 234 12.80 6.51 -7.52
CA HIS A 234 13.49 6.93 -6.30
C HIS A 234 13.81 8.43 -6.36
N SER A 235 14.45 8.89 -7.44
CA SER A 235 14.77 10.30 -7.68
C SER A 235 13.51 11.18 -7.68
N LEU A 236 12.46 10.75 -8.37
CA LEU A 236 11.17 11.44 -8.41
C LEU A 236 10.53 11.56 -7.01
N SER A 237 10.63 10.50 -6.20
CA SER A 237 10.08 10.51 -4.83
C SER A 237 10.84 11.48 -3.93
N LEU A 238 12.16 11.50 -4.02
CA LEU A 238 12.99 12.44 -3.26
C LEU A 238 12.69 13.89 -3.65
N GLU A 239 12.63 14.19 -4.96
CA GLU A 239 12.27 15.52 -5.45
C GLU A 239 10.91 15.96 -4.93
N ARG A 240 9.90 15.08 -5.00
CA ARG A 240 8.56 15.38 -4.51
C ARG A 240 8.53 15.67 -3.00
N ILE A 241 9.26 14.90 -2.20
CA ILE A 241 9.34 15.10 -0.75
C ILE A 241 10.05 16.42 -0.43
N GLU A 242 11.14 16.73 -1.10
CA GLU A 242 11.88 17.98 -0.89
C GLU A 242 11.07 19.22 -1.33
N ASN A 243 10.37 19.15 -2.46
CA ASN A 243 9.47 20.22 -2.89
C ASN A 243 8.34 20.43 -1.88
N PHE A 244 7.73 19.33 -1.39
CA PHE A 244 6.72 19.39 -0.34
C PHE A 244 7.25 20.10 0.93
N LYS A 245 8.44 19.75 1.41
CA LYS A 245 9.06 20.40 2.58
C LYS A 245 9.27 21.88 2.35
N LYS A 246 9.84 22.29 1.21
CA LYS A 246 10.07 23.70 0.85
C LYS A 246 8.78 24.50 0.81
N GLU A 247 7.72 23.98 0.19
CA GLU A 247 6.41 24.63 0.07
C GLU A 247 5.72 24.83 1.43
N ASN A 248 6.03 23.97 2.42
CA ASN A 248 5.41 24.00 3.74
C ASN A 248 6.35 24.55 4.85
N GLY A 249 7.57 24.99 4.50
CA GLY A 249 8.52 25.58 5.46
C GLY A 249 9.08 24.58 6.47
N ILE A 250 9.23 23.31 6.08
CA ILE A 250 9.67 22.19 6.93
C ILE A 250 11.09 21.76 6.52
#